data_1bc44e04579efee107b284899e4c501a
#
_entry.id   1bc44e04579efee107b284899e4c501a
#
_cell.length_a   1.000
_cell.length_b   1.000
_cell.length_c   1.000
_cell.angle_alpha   90.00
_cell.angle_beta   90.00
_cell.angle_gamma   90.00
#
_symmetry.space_group_name_H-M   'P 1'
#
loop_
_entity.id
_entity.type
_entity.pdbx_description
1 polymer ?
#
loop_
_entity_poly.entity_id
_entity_poly.type
_entity_poly.pdbx_seq_one_letter_code
_entity_poly.pdbx_strand_id
1 'polypeptide(L)'
;MSDAGDRRYLGRGYQGAVYTTGEGAARVVVKEPIGRGLARRLRLAMLRHEHRAYQRLAGIVGIPPCLGLRPDGSLALAFVAAEPFHESAPALRDRDAYFAALRDIVLACHRAGVAHGDLKRRGNVLIDAAGQPWVLDFGTAVLARGRG
;
A
#
# COMPACT_ATOMS: atom_id res chain seq x y z
N MET A 1 28.11 -1.56 0.88
CA MET A 1 27.79 -2.88 0.31
C MET A 1 26.43 -2.77 -0.33
N SER A 2 26.40 -2.88 -1.62
CA SER A 2 25.17 -2.75 -2.42
C SER A 2 24.31 -3.99 -2.23
N ASP A 3 23.15 -3.79 -1.65
CA ASP A 3 22.08 -4.78 -1.42
C ASP A 3 21.36 -5.14 -2.76
N ALA A 4 22.15 -5.49 -3.77
CA ALA A 4 21.62 -5.81 -5.11
C ALA A 4 21.21 -7.28 -5.25
N GLY A 5 21.39 -8.10 -4.21
CA GLY A 5 21.26 -9.56 -4.30
C GLY A 5 19.87 -10.14 -4.07
N ASP A 6 18.94 -9.39 -3.49
CA ASP A 6 17.65 -9.96 -3.03
C ASP A 6 16.42 -9.13 -3.44
N ARG A 7 16.50 -8.44 -4.56
CA ARG A 7 15.38 -7.67 -5.08
C ARG A 7 14.47 -8.53 -5.94
N ARG A 8 13.26 -8.76 -5.48
CA ARG A 8 12.23 -9.43 -6.27
C ARG A 8 11.22 -8.41 -6.79
N TYR A 9 11.22 -8.16 -8.08
CA TYR A 9 10.27 -7.25 -8.71
C TYR A 9 8.85 -7.83 -8.69
N LEU A 10 7.87 -7.02 -8.26
CA LEU A 10 6.45 -7.36 -8.23
C LEU A 10 5.70 -6.79 -9.44
N GLY A 11 6.30 -5.87 -10.17
CA GLY A 11 5.71 -5.26 -11.35
C GLY A 11 5.94 -3.76 -11.44
N ARG A 12 5.41 -3.16 -12.52
CA ARG A 12 5.38 -1.71 -12.70
C ARG A 12 3.98 -1.19 -12.43
N GLY A 13 3.85 -0.33 -11.42
CA GLY A 13 2.64 0.45 -11.18
C GLY A 13 2.74 1.82 -11.85
N TYR A 14 1.68 2.63 -11.73
CA TYR A 14 1.66 4.02 -12.22
C TYR A 14 2.76 4.90 -11.64
N GLN A 15 3.29 4.55 -10.49
CA GLN A 15 4.24 5.36 -9.73
C GLN A 15 5.69 4.92 -9.90
N GLY A 16 5.94 3.85 -10.63
CA GLY A 16 7.29 3.32 -10.84
C GLY A 16 7.39 1.82 -10.67
N ALA A 17 8.60 1.32 -10.41
CA ALA A 17 8.85 -0.09 -10.16
C ALA A 17 8.58 -0.44 -8.70
N VAL A 18 7.98 -1.60 -8.49
CA VAL A 18 7.72 -2.15 -7.15
C VAL A 18 8.51 -3.45 -6.99
N TYR A 19 9.27 -3.56 -5.93
CA TYR A 19 10.01 -4.77 -5.61
C TYR A 19 9.98 -5.08 -4.11
N THR A 20 10.27 -6.32 -3.76
CA THR A 20 10.47 -6.71 -2.36
C THR A 20 11.94 -6.97 -2.08
N THR A 21 12.36 -6.73 -0.85
CA THR A 21 13.69 -7.04 -0.34
C THR A 21 13.57 -7.59 1.09
N GLY A 22 14.54 -8.41 1.50
CA GLY A 22 14.52 -9.06 2.81
C GLY A 22 13.69 -10.34 2.85
N GLU A 23 13.68 -11.00 3.99
CA GLU A 23 12.97 -12.26 4.23
C GLU A 23 12.16 -12.22 5.53
N GLY A 24 11.11 -13.05 5.58
CA GLY A 24 10.29 -13.23 6.76
C GLY A 24 9.67 -11.92 7.27
N ALA A 25 9.76 -11.68 8.56
CA ALA A 25 9.21 -10.48 9.21
C ALA A 25 9.93 -9.17 8.83
N ALA A 26 11.17 -9.27 8.32
CA ALA A 26 11.96 -8.12 7.85
C ALA A 26 11.73 -7.78 6.37
N ARG A 27 10.81 -8.48 5.70
CA ARG A 27 10.52 -8.25 4.27
C ARG A 27 9.85 -6.90 4.07
N VAL A 28 10.35 -6.16 3.10
CA VAL A 28 9.94 -4.79 2.80
C VAL A 28 9.50 -4.68 1.36
N VAL A 29 8.45 -3.92 1.10
CA VAL A 29 8.02 -3.52 -0.24
C VAL A 29 8.56 -2.12 -0.51
N VAL A 30 9.22 -1.94 -1.64
CA VAL A 30 9.78 -0.65 -2.04
C VAL A 30 9.20 -0.23 -3.38
N LYS A 31 8.66 0.98 -3.41
CA LYS A 31 8.19 1.64 -4.63
C LYS A 31 9.21 2.69 -5.07
N GLU A 32 9.87 2.46 -6.21
CA GLU A 32 10.90 3.34 -6.75
C GLU A 32 10.31 4.37 -7.74
N PRO A 33 10.79 5.62 -7.70
CA PRO A 33 10.46 6.61 -8.71
C PRO A 33 11.33 6.40 -9.95
N ILE A 34 10.87 5.58 -10.90
CA ILE A 34 11.57 5.35 -12.15
C ILE A 34 11.38 6.48 -13.14
N GLY A 35 12.28 6.60 -14.10
CA GLY A 35 12.24 7.60 -15.16
C GLY A 35 13.27 8.71 -14.98
N ARG A 36 13.18 9.71 -15.82
CA ARG A 36 14.11 10.86 -15.86
C ARG A 36 13.34 12.18 -16.02
N GLY A 37 13.97 13.29 -15.64
CA GLY A 37 13.45 14.63 -15.86
C GLY A 37 12.09 14.84 -15.23
N LEU A 38 11.14 15.39 -15.98
CA LEU A 38 9.81 15.74 -15.50
C LEU A 38 9.00 14.49 -15.07
N ALA A 39 9.12 13.40 -15.80
CA ALA A 39 8.44 12.14 -15.45
C ALA A 39 8.87 11.63 -14.07
N ARG A 40 10.18 11.69 -13.77
CA ARG A 40 10.69 11.33 -12.45
C ARG A 40 10.17 12.27 -11.36
N ARG A 41 10.16 13.57 -11.61
CA ARG A 41 9.64 14.57 -10.66
C ARG A 41 8.17 14.31 -10.32
N LEU A 42 7.37 13.98 -11.32
CA LEU A 42 5.96 13.64 -11.11
C LEU A 42 5.81 12.39 -10.24
N ARG A 43 6.57 11.34 -10.50
CA ARG A 43 6.56 10.11 -9.70
C ARG A 43 7.01 10.34 -8.26
N LEU A 44 8.04 11.15 -8.06
CA LEU A 44 8.47 11.57 -6.72
C LEU A 44 7.36 12.30 -5.97
N ALA A 45 6.64 13.20 -6.65
CA ALA A 45 5.51 13.90 -6.06
C ALA A 45 4.37 12.94 -5.69
N MET A 46 4.08 11.95 -6.53
CA MET A 46 3.07 10.92 -6.26
C MET A 46 3.45 10.05 -5.06
N LEU A 47 4.70 9.62 -4.95
CA LEU A 47 5.18 8.84 -3.81
C LEU A 47 5.16 9.64 -2.51
N ARG A 48 5.47 10.94 -2.55
CA ARG A 48 5.32 11.83 -1.39
C ARG A 48 3.86 11.99 -0.97
N HIS A 49 2.96 12.07 -1.94
CA HIS A 49 1.52 12.10 -1.68
C HIS A 49 1.05 10.80 -0.99
N GLU A 50 1.44 9.66 -1.52
CA GLU A 50 1.14 8.34 -0.93
C GLU A 50 1.71 8.23 0.49
N HIS A 51 2.95 8.67 0.70
CA HIS A 51 3.56 8.70 2.02
C HIS A 51 2.74 9.52 3.02
N ARG A 52 2.25 10.70 2.63
CA ARG A 52 1.37 11.51 3.48
C ARG A 52 0.07 10.79 3.84
N ALA A 53 -0.50 10.05 2.90
CA ALA A 53 -1.67 9.22 3.18
C ALA A 53 -1.33 8.17 4.24
N TYR A 54 -0.26 7.41 4.06
CA TYR A 54 0.16 6.40 5.04
C TYR A 54 0.49 6.98 6.42
N GLN A 55 1.04 8.19 6.49
CA GLN A 55 1.28 8.86 7.77
C GLN A 55 -0.01 9.11 8.55
N ARG A 56 -1.09 9.49 7.87
CA ARG A 56 -2.41 9.65 8.49
C ARG A 56 -3.04 8.32 8.89
N LEU A 57 -2.68 7.24 8.21
CA LEU A 57 -3.25 5.91 8.40
C LEU A 57 -2.46 5.06 9.41
N ALA A 58 -1.41 5.60 10.00
CA ALA A 58 -0.57 4.88 10.95
C ALA A 58 -1.40 4.31 12.11
N GLY A 59 -1.19 3.02 12.41
CA GLY A 59 -1.88 2.31 13.48
C GLY A 59 -3.25 1.74 13.13
N ILE A 60 -3.76 1.97 11.92
CA ILE A 60 -5.01 1.35 11.46
C ILE A 60 -4.73 -0.11 11.08
N VAL A 61 -5.46 -1.03 11.71
CA VAL A 61 -5.40 -2.47 11.37
C VAL A 61 -5.89 -2.69 9.94
N GLY A 62 -5.15 -3.47 9.16
CA GLY A 62 -5.47 -3.74 7.75
C GLY A 62 -4.81 -2.75 6.77
N ILE A 63 -4.02 -1.83 7.26
CA ILE A 63 -3.17 -0.95 6.47
C ILE A 63 -1.70 -1.32 6.71
N PRO A 64 -0.89 -1.55 5.67
CA PRO A 64 0.52 -1.88 5.84
C PRO A 64 1.26 -0.78 6.61
N PRO A 65 2.07 -1.13 7.61
CA PRO A 65 2.95 -0.15 8.25
C PRO A 65 3.86 0.53 7.23
N CYS A 66 3.95 1.85 7.29
CA CYS A 66 4.82 2.64 6.44
C CYS A 66 6.17 2.84 7.10
N LEU A 67 7.24 2.48 6.41
CA LEU A 67 8.62 2.63 6.88
C LEU A 67 9.24 3.96 6.44
N GLY A 68 8.53 4.74 5.63
CA GLY A 68 8.91 6.08 5.24
C GLY A 68 9.54 6.18 3.85
N LEU A 69 9.96 7.39 3.52
CA LEU A 69 10.69 7.69 2.29
C LEU A 69 12.18 7.47 2.49
N ARG A 70 12.83 6.87 1.50
CA ARG A 70 14.27 6.72 1.43
C ARG A 70 14.92 7.98 0.81
N PRO A 71 16.25 8.15 0.91
CA PRO A 71 16.95 9.31 0.34
C PRO A 71 16.76 9.50 -1.16
N ASP A 72 16.56 8.43 -1.93
CA ASP A 72 16.27 8.48 -3.37
C ASP A 72 14.81 8.81 -3.71
N GLY A 73 13.95 8.97 -2.69
CA GLY A 73 12.53 9.23 -2.83
C GLY A 73 11.65 7.98 -2.93
N SER A 74 12.23 6.78 -2.85
CA SER A 74 11.50 5.51 -2.79
C SER A 74 10.66 5.42 -1.50
N LEU A 75 9.46 4.85 -1.61
CA LEU A 75 8.59 4.60 -0.48
C LEU A 75 8.73 3.16 -0.01
N ALA A 76 9.04 2.97 1.26
CA ALA A 76 9.18 1.66 1.88
C ALA A 76 7.98 1.34 2.77
N LEU A 77 7.40 0.17 2.59
CA LEU A 77 6.27 -0.37 3.34
C LEU A 77 6.61 -1.76 3.87
N ALA A 78 6.04 -2.13 5.01
CA ALA A 78 6.13 -3.51 5.48
C ALA A 78 5.41 -4.45 4.48
N PHE A 79 6.01 -5.61 4.24
CA PHE A 79 5.38 -6.64 3.40
C PHE A 79 4.17 -7.25 4.13
N VAL A 80 3.08 -7.42 3.40
CA VAL A 80 1.88 -8.10 3.89
C VAL A 80 1.74 -9.44 3.17
N ALA A 81 1.75 -10.53 3.93
CA ALA A 81 1.54 -11.88 3.40
C ALA A 81 0.03 -12.10 3.19
N ALA A 82 -0.46 -11.67 2.05
CA ALA A 82 -1.88 -11.74 1.68
C ALA A 82 -2.03 -11.88 0.17
N GLU A 83 -3.20 -12.33 -0.26
CA GLU A 83 -3.54 -12.55 -1.66
C GLU A 83 -4.65 -11.61 -2.11
N PRO A 84 -4.75 -11.28 -3.42
CA PRO A 84 -5.87 -10.52 -3.94
C PRO A 84 -7.20 -11.18 -3.59
N PHE A 85 -8.14 -10.39 -3.06
CA PHE A 85 -9.43 -10.88 -2.62
C PHE A 85 -10.19 -11.64 -3.71
N HIS A 86 -10.19 -11.13 -4.95
CA HIS A 86 -10.94 -11.73 -6.05
C HIS A 86 -10.47 -13.13 -6.44
N GLU A 87 -9.20 -13.49 -6.16
CA GLU A 87 -8.65 -14.84 -6.39
C GLU A 87 -9.05 -15.80 -5.28
N SER A 88 -9.15 -15.32 -4.07
CA SER A 88 -9.41 -16.10 -2.86
C SER A 88 -10.88 -16.10 -2.42
N ALA A 89 -11.72 -15.28 -3.05
CA ALA A 89 -13.14 -15.12 -2.67
C ALA A 89 -13.93 -16.45 -2.64
N PRO A 90 -13.71 -17.41 -3.56
CA PRO A 90 -14.43 -18.69 -3.52
C PRO A 90 -14.10 -19.55 -2.29
N ALA A 91 -12.91 -19.39 -1.71
CA ALA A 91 -12.46 -20.14 -0.53
C ALA A 91 -12.80 -19.45 0.80
N LEU A 92 -13.40 -18.27 0.76
CA LEU A 92 -13.68 -17.46 1.94
C LEU A 92 -14.83 -18.10 2.75
N ARG A 93 -14.56 -18.41 4.03
CA ARG A 93 -15.53 -19.07 4.92
C ARG A 93 -16.64 -18.15 5.39
N ASP A 94 -16.32 -16.87 5.66
CA ASP A 94 -17.25 -15.87 6.19
C ASP A 94 -17.12 -14.56 5.42
N ARG A 95 -17.91 -14.44 4.37
CA ARG A 95 -17.92 -13.22 3.53
C ARG A 95 -18.45 -12.00 4.29
N ASP A 96 -19.45 -12.18 5.13
CA ASP A 96 -20.06 -11.07 5.86
C ASP A 96 -19.07 -10.49 6.87
N ALA A 97 -18.35 -11.34 7.61
CA ALA A 97 -17.31 -10.89 8.52
C ALA A 97 -16.16 -10.17 7.78
N TYR A 98 -15.75 -10.70 6.62
CA TYR A 98 -14.73 -10.07 5.79
C TYR A 98 -15.14 -8.65 5.35
N PHE A 99 -16.32 -8.51 4.78
CA PHE A 99 -16.81 -7.21 4.31
C PHE A 99 -17.10 -6.24 5.45
N ALA A 100 -17.54 -6.73 6.61
CA ALA A 100 -17.68 -5.90 7.80
C ALA A 100 -16.32 -5.34 8.25
N ALA A 101 -15.29 -6.18 8.29
CA ALA A 101 -13.94 -5.76 8.63
C ALA A 101 -13.36 -4.78 7.57
N LEU A 102 -13.57 -5.03 6.29
CA LEU A 102 -13.15 -4.13 5.22
C LEU A 102 -13.84 -2.75 5.33
N ARG A 103 -15.14 -2.75 5.62
CA ARG A 103 -15.88 -1.51 5.88
C ARG A 103 -15.30 -0.73 7.05
N ASP A 104 -14.94 -1.40 8.13
CA ASP A 104 -14.35 -0.77 9.31
C ASP A 104 -13.01 -0.11 8.96
N ILE A 105 -12.19 -0.75 8.13
CA ILE A 105 -10.93 -0.18 7.64
C ILE A 105 -11.20 1.09 6.83
N VAL A 106 -12.13 1.04 5.88
CA VAL A 106 -12.48 2.19 5.04
C VAL A 106 -13.01 3.35 5.86
N LEU A 107 -13.86 3.08 6.85
CA LEU A 107 -14.37 4.10 7.76
C LEU A 107 -13.26 4.71 8.63
N ALA A 108 -12.32 3.90 9.11
CA ALA A 108 -11.17 4.38 9.85
C ALA A 108 -10.29 5.29 8.98
N CYS A 109 -10.08 4.94 7.71
CA CYS A 109 -9.37 5.79 6.74
C CYS A 109 -10.09 7.14 6.57
N HIS A 110 -11.41 7.13 6.39
CA HIS A 110 -12.19 8.36 6.24
C HIS A 110 -12.12 9.26 7.49
N ARG A 111 -12.17 8.67 8.68
CA ARG A 111 -11.97 9.44 9.93
C ARG A 111 -10.58 10.06 10.03
N ALA A 112 -9.57 9.40 9.47
CA ALA A 112 -8.21 9.93 9.36
C ALA A 112 -8.05 10.97 8.24
N GLY A 113 -9.11 11.26 7.50
CA GLY A 113 -9.08 12.23 6.40
C GLY A 113 -8.52 11.67 5.10
N VAL A 114 -8.61 10.36 4.87
CA VAL A 114 -8.10 9.69 3.68
C VAL A 114 -9.22 8.92 2.99
N ALA A 115 -9.51 9.26 1.73
CA ALA A 115 -10.37 8.48 0.85
C ALA A 115 -9.49 7.78 -0.20
N HIS A 116 -9.58 6.47 -0.31
CA HIS A 116 -8.68 5.65 -1.14
C HIS A 116 -8.71 6.03 -2.62
N GLY A 117 -9.89 6.10 -3.20
CA GLY A 117 -10.09 6.52 -4.58
C GLY A 117 -9.96 5.41 -5.64
N ASP A 118 -9.46 4.21 -5.31
CA ASP A 118 -9.23 3.13 -6.29
C ASP A 118 -9.39 1.71 -5.70
N LEU A 119 -10.41 1.49 -4.89
CA LEU A 119 -10.67 0.18 -4.26
C LEU A 119 -11.12 -0.89 -5.26
N LYS A 120 -11.59 -0.50 -6.44
CA LYS A 120 -12.02 -1.44 -7.48
C LYS A 120 -10.86 -2.12 -8.18
N ARG A 121 -9.65 -1.56 -8.11
CA ARG A 121 -8.48 -2.13 -8.77
C ARG A 121 -8.08 -3.44 -8.12
N ARG A 122 -7.88 -4.46 -8.95
CA ARG A 122 -7.38 -5.75 -8.50
C ARG A 122 -6.01 -5.59 -7.83
N GLY A 123 -5.85 -6.23 -6.70
CA GLY A 123 -4.61 -6.15 -5.92
C GLY A 123 -4.56 -5.02 -4.89
N ASN A 124 -5.55 -4.10 -4.85
CA ASN A 124 -5.63 -3.08 -3.81
C ASN A 124 -6.37 -3.54 -2.55
N VAL A 125 -7.12 -4.62 -2.64
CA VAL A 125 -7.80 -5.25 -1.52
C VAL A 125 -7.37 -6.70 -1.44
N LEU A 126 -6.76 -7.06 -0.33
CA LEU A 126 -6.18 -8.38 -0.10
C LEU A 126 -6.90 -9.11 1.04
N ILE A 127 -6.68 -10.42 1.09
CA ILE A 127 -7.09 -11.27 2.20
C ILE A 127 -5.88 -12.06 2.70
N ASP A 128 -5.64 -12.07 3.99
CA ASP A 128 -4.58 -12.86 4.60
C ASP A 128 -5.05 -14.28 4.98
N ALA A 129 -4.13 -15.09 5.48
CA ALA A 129 -4.42 -16.48 5.87
C ALA A 129 -5.45 -16.60 7.01
N ALA A 130 -5.61 -15.55 7.82
CA ALA A 130 -6.61 -15.48 8.89
C ALA A 130 -7.99 -15.01 8.40
N GLY A 131 -8.12 -14.71 7.10
CA GLY A 131 -9.37 -14.20 6.52
C GLY A 131 -9.59 -12.71 6.74
N GLN A 132 -8.56 -11.96 7.12
CA GLN A 132 -8.65 -10.53 7.37
C GLN A 132 -8.33 -9.71 6.12
N PRO A 133 -9.07 -8.61 5.87
CA PRO A 133 -8.79 -7.74 4.75
C PRO A 133 -7.58 -6.84 4.99
N TRP A 134 -6.89 -6.52 3.88
CA TRP A 134 -5.84 -5.52 3.82
C TRP A 134 -6.09 -4.58 2.65
N VAL A 135 -5.85 -3.30 2.84
CA VAL A 135 -6.03 -2.28 1.81
C VAL A 135 -4.67 -1.68 1.48
N LEU A 136 -4.35 -1.69 0.21
CA LEU A 136 -3.06 -1.24 -0.33
C LEU A 136 -3.26 -0.10 -1.33
N ASP A 137 -2.16 0.57 -1.65
CA ASP A 137 -2.02 1.54 -2.73
C ASP A 137 -2.89 2.80 -2.57
N PHE A 138 -2.36 3.74 -1.82
CA PHE A 138 -2.98 5.05 -1.58
C PHE A 138 -2.45 6.15 -2.51
N GLY A 139 -1.84 5.77 -3.63
CA GLY A 139 -1.26 6.73 -4.57
C GLY A 139 -2.27 7.69 -5.20
N THR A 140 -3.52 7.27 -5.33
CA THR A 140 -4.64 8.10 -5.83
C THR A 140 -5.57 8.59 -4.72
N ALA A 141 -5.17 8.45 -3.47
CA ALA A 141 -5.99 8.84 -2.34
C ALA A 141 -6.24 10.35 -2.31
N VAL A 142 -7.44 10.72 -1.88
CA VAL A 142 -7.81 12.11 -1.61
C VAL A 142 -7.60 12.37 -0.12
N LEU A 143 -6.79 13.37 0.19
CA LEU A 143 -6.51 13.79 1.56
C LEU A 143 -7.38 14.99 1.91
N ALA A 144 -8.14 14.88 2.99
CA ALA A 144 -8.89 16.01 3.51
C ALA A 144 -7.93 17.13 3.93
N ARG A 145 -8.31 18.38 3.63
CA ARG A 145 -7.58 19.54 4.14
C ARG A 145 -7.71 19.57 5.66
N GLY A 146 -6.58 19.75 6.35
CA GLY A 146 -6.62 19.96 7.79
C GLY A 146 -7.53 21.15 8.12
N ARG A 147 -8.41 20.99 9.10
CA ARG A 147 -9.07 22.15 9.70
C ARG A 147 -7.94 22.88 10.45
N GLY A 148 -7.58 24.05 9.96
CA GLY A 148 -6.66 24.95 10.64
C GLY A 148 -7.23 25.40 11.99
#